data_f38af5a729c9c28b70966f700a99fa90
#
_entry.id   f38af5a729c9c28b70966f700a99fa90
#
_cell.length_a   1.000
_cell.length_b   1.000
_cell.length_c   1.000
_cell.angle_alpha   90.00
_cell.angle_beta   90.00
_cell.angle_gamma   90.00
#
_symmetry.space_group_name_H-M   'P 1'
#
loop_
_entity.id
_entity.type
_entity.pdbx_description
1 polymer ?
#
loop_
_entity_poly.entity_id
_entity_poly.type
_entity_poly.pdbx_seq_one_letter_code
_entity_poly.pdbx_strand_id
1 'polypeptide(L)'
;MSTERMREMIRAGIIGSTGYAGQELVRILLGHKDVEIKWYGSRSYIDQAYASVFQNMFQLVPDICKGEDLEQLCEEVDVVFTATPQGLCSSLVSENVLSKVKVIDLSADFRIKDVDTYEKWYGIKHQSPQFIKEAVYGLCEVNREKIKKARLIANPGCYPTCSFLSIYPLAKAGLIDMKSVIVDAKSGTSGAGRGAKVAN
;
A
#
# COMPACT_ATOMS: atom_id res chain seq x y z
N MET A 1 -24.76 -19.67 27.04
CA MET A 1 -23.29 -19.53 26.83
C MET A 1 -23.08 -19.40 25.31
N SER A 2 -22.89 -18.18 24.83
CA SER A 2 -22.67 -17.92 23.41
C SER A 2 -21.25 -18.35 23.06
N THR A 3 -21.11 -19.31 22.16
CA THR A 3 -19.84 -19.59 21.47
C THR A 3 -19.50 -18.39 20.59
N GLU A 4 -18.76 -17.41 21.15
CA GLU A 4 -18.02 -16.46 20.34
C GLU A 4 -17.07 -17.29 19.47
N ARG A 5 -17.35 -17.34 18.16
CA ARG A 5 -16.36 -17.80 17.18
C ARG A 5 -15.13 -16.93 17.40
N MET A 6 -14.04 -17.51 17.88
CA MET A 6 -12.72 -16.86 17.81
C MET A 6 -12.52 -16.45 16.34
N ARG A 7 -12.58 -15.14 16.08
CA ARG A 7 -12.29 -14.62 14.75
C ARG A 7 -10.83 -14.93 14.46
N GLU A 8 -10.60 -15.68 13.42
CA GLU A 8 -9.24 -15.94 12.94
C GLU A 8 -8.61 -14.61 12.52
N MET A 9 -7.43 -14.29 13.08
CA MET A 9 -6.70 -13.06 12.79
C MET A 9 -6.26 -13.05 11.33
N ILE A 10 -6.41 -11.94 10.64
CA ILE A 10 -5.88 -11.74 9.30
C ILE A 10 -4.36 -11.59 9.40
N ARG A 11 -3.62 -12.47 8.75
CA ARG A 11 -2.17 -12.45 8.73
C ARG A 11 -1.68 -11.48 7.66
N ALA A 12 -0.91 -10.48 8.07
CA ALA A 12 -0.39 -9.44 7.19
C ALA A 12 1.13 -9.50 7.04
N GLY A 13 1.62 -9.26 5.84
CA GLY A 13 3.02 -9.03 5.55
C GLY A 13 3.22 -7.62 4.96
N ILE A 14 4.39 -7.01 5.21
CA ILE A 14 4.67 -5.65 4.76
C ILE A 14 6.02 -5.62 4.05
N ILE A 15 6.04 -5.40 2.74
CA ILE A 15 7.25 -5.10 1.96
C ILE A 15 7.54 -3.61 2.03
N GLY A 16 8.81 -3.24 2.27
CA GLY A 16 9.19 -1.85 2.49
C GLY A 16 8.81 -1.32 3.89
N SER A 17 8.70 -2.21 4.87
CA SER A 17 8.29 -1.91 6.25
C SER A 17 9.17 -0.85 6.94
N THR A 18 10.41 -0.71 6.49
CA THR A 18 11.39 0.25 7.05
C THR A 18 11.39 1.63 6.38
N GLY A 19 10.51 1.87 5.39
CA GLY A 19 10.21 3.21 4.87
C GLY A 19 9.25 3.99 5.79
N TYR A 20 9.06 5.29 5.56
CA TYR A 20 8.13 6.10 6.37
C TYR A 20 6.68 5.59 6.29
N ALA A 21 6.19 5.29 5.09
CA ALA A 21 4.85 4.73 4.90
C ALA A 21 4.74 3.33 5.53
N GLY A 22 5.78 2.50 5.38
CA GLY A 22 5.83 1.17 5.98
C GLY A 22 5.83 1.20 7.50
N GLN A 23 6.62 2.08 8.12
CA GLN A 23 6.62 2.26 9.57
C GLN A 23 5.26 2.70 10.11
N GLU A 24 4.62 3.65 9.45
CA GLU A 24 3.29 4.11 9.84
C GLU A 24 2.23 3.02 9.69
N LEU A 25 2.33 2.21 8.63
CA LEU A 25 1.47 1.04 8.45
C LEU A 25 1.67 0.01 9.57
N VAL A 26 2.92 -0.29 9.94
CA VAL A 26 3.23 -1.16 11.10
C VAL A 26 2.57 -0.62 12.35
N ARG A 27 2.72 0.67 12.65
CA ARG A 27 2.11 1.31 13.83
C ARG A 27 0.59 1.16 13.85
N ILE A 28 -0.07 1.34 12.71
CA ILE A 28 -1.53 1.23 12.57
C ILE A 28 -1.96 -0.23 12.76
N LEU A 29 -1.28 -1.18 12.12
CA LEU A 29 -1.65 -2.59 12.15
C LEU A 29 -1.38 -3.24 13.50
N LEU A 30 -0.37 -2.81 14.25
CA LEU A 30 -0.15 -3.28 15.63
C LEU A 30 -1.32 -2.95 16.56
N GLY A 31 -2.04 -1.86 16.29
CA GLY A 31 -3.27 -1.50 17.03
C GLY A 31 -4.55 -2.12 16.46
N HIS A 32 -4.49 -2.88 15.38
CA HIS A 32 -5.69 -3.41 14.72
C HIS A 32 -6.10 -4.75 15.33
N LYS A 33 -7.31 -4.81 15.89
CA LYS A 33 -7.82 -5.96 16.67
C LYS A 33 -8.00 -7.27 15.89
N ASP A 34 -8.07 -7.21 14.56
CA ASP A 34 -8.35 -8.36 13.69
C ASP A 34 -7.14 -8.70 12.78
N VAL A 35 -5.95 -8.09 13.01
CA VAL A 35 -4.76 -8.29 12.17
C VAL A 35 -3.54 -8.64 13.01
N GLU A 36 -2.75 -9.59 12.51
CA GLU A 36 -1.44 -9.96 13.03
C GLU A 36 -0.39 -9.74 11.93
N ILE A 37 0.68 -9.00 12.23
CA ILE A 37 1.80 -8.84 11.28
C ILE A 37 2.71 -10.06 11.44
N LYS A 38 2.88 -10.83 10.36
CA LYS A 38 3.71 -12.04 10.34
C LYS A 38 5.16 -11.78 9.94
N TRP A 39 5.39 -10.75 9.13
CA TRP A 39 6.75 -10.41 8.72
C TRP A 39 6.88 -8.95 8.26
N TYR A 40 8.11 -8.47 8.39
CA TYR A 40 8.54 -7.10 8.11
C TYR A 40 9.60 -7.14 7.01
N GLY A 41 9.22 -6.94 5.75
CA GLY A 41 10.12 -6.98 4.59
C GLY A 41 10.94 -5.70 4.45
N SER A 42 12.24 -5.85 4.23
CA SER A 42 13.17 -4.74 4.01
C SER A 42 14.35 -5.19 3.15
N ARG A 43 14.80 -4.35 2.22
CA ARG A 43 16.04 -4.58 1.44
C ARG A 43 17.30 -4.22 2.21
N SER A 44 17.22 -3.16 3.00
CA SER A 44 18.40 -2.55 3.61
C SER A 44 18.74 -3.12 4.99
N TYR A 45 17.81 -3.82 5.62
CA TYR A 45 17.91 -4.25 7.01
C TYR A 45 17.55 -5.73 7.20
N ILE A 46 17.83 -6.58 6.19
CA ILE A 46 17.62 -8.03 6.28
C ILE A 46 18.37 -8.57 7.49
N ASP A 47 17.74 -9.47 8.24
CA ASP A 47 18.25 -10.12 9.45
C ASP A 47 18.55 -9.19 10.63
N GLN A 48 18.20 -7.90 10.54
CA GLN A 48 18.29 -6.97 11.63
C GLN A 48 16.97 -6.86 12.41
N ALA A 49 17.05 -6.68 13.73
CA ALA A 49 15.86 -6.45 14.53
C ALA A 49 15.12 -5.19 14.05
N TYR A 50 13.81 -5.27 13.86
CA TYR A 50 13.00 -4.13 13.43
C TYR A 50 13.15 -2.93 14.38
N ALA A 51 13.20 -3.23 15.69
CA ALA A 51 13.40 -2.21 16.73
C ALA A 51 14.79 -1.53 16.69
N SER A 52 15.81 -2.14 16.05
CA SER A 52 17.08 -1.45 15.85
C SER A 52 17.01 -0.35 14.80
N VAL A 53 16.09 -0.48 13.85
CA VAL A 53 15.81 0.56 12.84
C VAL A 53 14.91 1.66 13.40
N PHE A 54 13.94 1.25 14.23
CA PHE A 54 12.95 2.13 14.84
C PHE A 54 12.88 1.90 16.35
N GLN A 55 13.65 2.68 17.11
CA GLN A 55 13.76 2.54 18.56
C GLN A 55 12.42 2.67 19.31
N ASN A 56 11.47 3.41 18.76
CA ASN A 56 10.11 3.53 19.31
C ASN A 56 9.30 2.24 19.19
N MET A 57 9.77 1.25 18.46
CA MET A 57 9.18 -0.10 18.36
C MET A 57 9.84 -1.11 19.31
N PHE A 58 10.76 -0.67 20.16
CA PHE A 58 11.38 -1.53 21.17
C PHE A 58 10.32 -2.16 22.08
N GLN A 59 10.43 -3.44 22.32
CA GLN A 59 9.46 -4.29 23.03
C GLN A 59 8.07 -4.45 22.37
N LEU A 60 7.76 -3.67 21.32
CA LEU A 60 6.51 -3.82 20.57
C LEU A 60 6.66 -4.78 19.39
N VAL A 61 7.83 -4.76 18.73
CA VAL A 61 8.14 -5.60 17.57
C VAL A 61 9.47 -6.31 17.84
N PRO A 62 9.44 -7.54 18.35
CA PRO A 62 10.64 -8.33 18.63
C PRO A 62 11.26 -8.95 17.36
N ASP A 63 10.53 -8.91 16.25
CA ASP A 63 10.87 -9.60 15.01
C ASP A 63 12.07 -8.99 14.29
N ILE A 64 12.71 -9.81 13.48
CA ILE A 64 13.75 -9.40 12.52
C ILE A 64 13.13 -9.07 11.16
N CYS A 65 13.79 -8.16 10.42
CA CYS A 65 13.41 -7.87 9.05
C CYS A 65 13.73 -9.04 8.12
N LYS A 66 12.78 -9.44 7.29
CA LYS A 66 12.96 -10.43 6.21
C LYS A 66 13.33 -9.74 4.89
N GLY A 67 13.80 -10.53 3.92
CA GLY A 67 13.93 -10.11 2.53
C GLY A 67 12.57 -9.82 1.88
N GLU A 68 12.58 -9.60 0.57
CA GLU A 68 11.38 -9.22 -0.22
C GLU A 68 10.99 -10.30 -1.23
N ASP A 69 11.35 -11.57 -0.98
CA ASP A 69 10.92 -12.70 -1.83
C ASP A 69 9.43 -13.01 -1.59
N LEU A 70 8.59 -12.31 -2.34
CA LEU A 70 7.14 -12.42 -2.20
C LEU A 70 6.60 -13.79 -2.62
N GLU A 71 7.26 -14.48 -3.55
CA GLU A 71 6.86 -15.83 -3.97
C GLU A 71 6.92 -16.83 -2.82
N GLN A 72 7.90 -16.69 -1.93
CA GLN A 72 8.03 -17.50 -0.74
C GLN A 72 7.17 -16.98 0.41
N LEU A 73 7.23 -15.68 0.68
CA LEU A 73 6.59 -15.06 1.85
C LEU A 73 5.07 -15.04 1.78
N CYS A 74 4.47 -15.13 0.59
CA CYS A 74 3.01 -15.15 0.43
C CYS A 74 2.36 -16.41 1.04
N GLU A 75 3.10 -17.48 1.31
CA GLU A 75 2.55 -18.67 1.98
C GLU A 75 2.21 -18.43 3.45
N GLU A 76 2.81 -17.43 4.07
CA GLU A 76 2.69 -17.17 5.51
C GLU A 76 1.52 -16.23 5.86
N VAL A 77 0.90 -15.58 4.88
CA VAL A 77 -0.01 -14.45 5.09
C VAL A 77 -1.27 -14.52 4.24
N ASP A 78 -2.26 -13.71 4.57
CA ASP A 78 -3.51 -13.54 3.81
C ASP A 78 -3.53 -12.25 3.00
N VAL A 79 -2.76 -11.25 3.44
CA VAL A 79 -2.63 -9.96 2.78
C VAL A 79 -1.19 -9.45 2.83
N VAL A 80 -0.74 -8.87 1.72
CA VAL A 80 0.57 -8.21 1.61
C VAL A 80 0.36 -6.72 1.28
N PHE A 81 1.03 -5.87 2.04
CA PHE A 81 1.16 -4.46 1.72
C PHE A 81 2.52 -4.19 1.10
N THR A 82 2.56 -3.47 -0.01
CA THR A 82 3.80 -3.03 -0.64
C THR A 82 3.98 -1.52 -0.49
N ALA A 83 4.82 -1.11 0.46
CA ALA A 83 5.17 0.28 0.74
C ALA A 83 6.52 0.63 0.07
N THR A 84 6.58 0.52 -1.24
CA THR A 84 7.79 0.50 -2.05
C THR A 84 7.86 1.64 -3.07
N PRO A 85 9.03 1.97 -3.60
CA PRO A 85 9.14 2.82 -4.79
C PRO A 85 8.41 2.22 -5.99
N GLN A 86 8.07 3.09 -6.96
CA GLN A 86 7.46 2.69 -8.23
C GLN A 86 8.31 1.64 -8.97
N GLY A 87 7.64 0.71 -9.65
CA GLY A 87 8.24 -0.38 -10.41
C GLY A 87 8.51 -1.63 -9.60
N LEU A 88 8.60 -1.54 -8.26
CA LEU A 88 8.92 -2.72 -7.45
C LEU A 88 7.71 -3.62 -7.23
N CYS A 89 6.56 -3.09 -6.88
CA CYS A 89 5.36 -3.91 -6.70
C CYS A 89 5.03 -4.68 -7.99
N SER A 90 5.08 -4.00 -9.13
CA SER A 90 4.85 -4.64 -10.44
C SER A 90 5.87 -5.73 -10.80
N SER A 91 7.07 -5.69 -10.24
CA SER A 91 8.07 -6.75 -10.43
C SER A 91 7.87 -7.96 -9.50
N LEU A 92 7.16 -7.79 -8.40
CA LEU A 92 6.92 -8.82 -7.38
C LEU A 92 5.59 -9.56 -7.58
N VAL A 93 4.62 -8.92 -8.23
CA VAL A 93 3.28 -9.50 -8.42
C VAL A 93 3.30 -10.51 -9.56
N SER A 94 2.84 -11.72 -9.26
CA SER A 94 2.64 -12.82 -10.22
C SER A 94 1.25 -13.43 -10.05
N GLU A 95 0.84 -14.28 -10.98
CA GLU A 95 -0.41 -15.04 -10.83
C GLU A 95 -0.34 -15.99 -9.63
N ASN A 96 0.83 -16.58 -9.36
CA ASN A 96 1.02 -17.44 -8.20
C ASN A 96 0.79 -16.66 -6.89
N VAL A 97 1.37 -15.47 -6.75
CA VAL A 97 1.17 -14.59 -5.59
C VAL A 97 -0.30 -14.21 -5.43
N LEU A 98 -0.94 -13.71 -6.50
CA LEU A 98 -2.33 -13.24 -6.46
C LEU A 98 -3.35 -14.38 -6.26
N SER A 99 -2.97 -15.62 -6.51
CA SER A 99 -3.82 -16.79 -6.22
C SER A 99 -3.84 -17.13 -4.72
N LYS A 100 -2.85 -16.69 -3.95
CA LYS A 100 -2.66 -17.04 -2.54
C LYS A 100 -3.03 -15.90 -1.59
N VAL A 101 -2.67 -14.67 -1.95
CA VAL A 101 -2.83 -13.50 -1.08
C VAL A 101 -3.49 -12.33 -1.79
N LYS A 102 -4.08 -11.43 -1.02
CA LYS A 102 -4.43 -10.09 -1.50
C LYS A 102 -3.21 -9.17 -1.43
N VAL A 103 -2.97 -8.41 -2.50
CA VAL A 103 -1.90 -7.39 -2.53
C VAL A 103 -2.51 -6.00 -2.49
N ILE A 104 -2.04 -5.19 -1.54
CA ILE A 104 -2.40 -3.77 -1.41
C ILE A 104 -1.14 -2.95 -1.73
N ASP A 105 -1.11 -2.39 -2.92
CA ASP A 105 0.02 -1.62 -3.43
C ASP A 105 -0.09 -0.14 -3.07
N LEU A 106 0.84 0.35 -2.26
CA LEU A 106 0.95 1.76 -1.91
C LEU A 106 1.78 2.56 -2.93
N SER A 107 2.43 1.87 -3.87
CA SER A 107 3.14 2.52 -4.98
C SER A 107 2.15 3.04 -6.05
N ALA A 108 2.67 3.47 -7.19
CA ALA A 108 1.85 3.96 -8.28
C ALA A 108 1.56 2.89 -9.36
N ASP A 109 2.13 1.69 -9.23
CA ASP A 109 2.25 0.73 -10.33
C ASP A 109 0.91 0.33 -10.97
N PHE A 110 -0.15 0.21 -10.18
CA PHE A 110 -1.45 -0.25 -10.69
C PHE A 110 -2.54 0.83 -10.71
N ARG A 111 -2.20 2.11 -10.45
CA ARG A 111 -3.19 3.21 -10.38
C ARG A 111 -3.71 3.63 -11.74
N ILE A 112 -2.82 3.70 -12.75
CA ILE A 112 -3.13 4.17 -14.11
C ILE A 112 -3.44 2.97 -14.98
N LYS A 113 -4.62 2.97 -15.62
CA LYS A 113 -5.11 1.83 -16.42
C LYS A 113 -4.44 1.70 -17.79
N ASP A 114 -3.91 2.79 -18.31
CA ASP A 114 -3.18 2.83 -19.56
C ASP A 114 -1.68 2.74 -19.33
N VAL A 115 -1.06 1.70 -19.88
CA VAL A 115 0.37 1.39 -19.66
C VAL A 115 1.28 2.48 -20.22
N ASP A 116 0.97 2.97 -21.43
CA ASP A 116 1.80 4.00 -22.09
C ASP A 116 1.78 5.30 -21.27
N THR A 117 0.61 5.64 -20.72
CA THR A 117 0.46 6.79 -19.81
C THR A 117 1.27 6.59 -18.54
N TYR A 118 1.24 5.38 -17.92
CA TYR A 118 2.05 5.08 -16.74
C TYR A 118 3.55 5.23 -17.04
N GLU A 119 4.04 4.59 -18.10
CA GLU A 119 5.45 4.62 -18.50
C GLU A 119 5.92 6.03 -18.83
N LYS A 120 5.08 6.83 -19.50
CA LYS A 120 5.37 8.23 -19.80
C LYS A 120 5.52 9.09 -18.55
N TRP A 121 4.64 8.94 -17.56
CA TRP A 121 4.65 9.77 -16.36
C TRP A 121 5.70 9.37 -15.33
N TYR A 122 5.95 8.05 -15.17
CA TYR A 122 6.90 7.55 -14.19
C TYR A 122 8.30 7.27 -14.75
N GLY A 123 8.46 7.26 -16.08
CA GLY A 123 9.77 7.07 -16.74
C GLY A 123 10.34 5.64 -16.58
N ILE A 124 9.50 4.67 -16.25
CA ILE A 124 9.87 3.27 -16.04
C ILE A 124 8.91 2.34 -16.77
N LYS A 125 9.40 1.18 -17.20
CA LYS A 125 8.56 0.14 -17.80
C LYS A 125 7.77 -0.61 -16.74
N HIS A 126 6.48 -0.85 -17.01
CA HIS A 126 5.64 -1.65 -16.16
C HIS A 126 5.99 -3.14 -16.29
N GLN A 127 6.28 -3.81 -15.16
CA GLN A 127 6.78 -5.20 -15.19
C GLN A 127 5.66 -6.25 -15.33
N SER A 128 4.43 -5.92 -14.93
CA SER A 128 3.28 -6.85 -14.98
C SER A 128 2.01 -6.16 -15.51
N PRO A 129 2.00 -5.67 -16.77
CA PRO A 129 0.89 -4.90 -17.34
C PRO A 129 -0.42 -5.70 -17.43
N GLN A 130 -0.34 -7.03 -17.48
CA GLN A 130 -1.50 -7.92 -17.53
C GLN A 130 -2.43 -7.77 -16.32
N PHE A 131 -1.91 -7.36 -15.15
CA PHE A 131 -2.72 -7.20 -13.93
C PHE A 131 -3.32 -5.81 -13.75
N ILE A 132 -2.94 -4.81 -14.56
CA ILE A 132 -3.44 -3.44 -14.45
C ILE A 132 -4.97 -3.37 -14.57
N LYS A 133 -5.56 -4.16 -15.48
CA LYS A 133 -7.01 -4.12 -15.73
C LYS A 133 -7.82 -4.59 -14.52
N GLU A 134 -7.34 -5.62 -13.82
CA GLU A 134 -8.03 -6.19 -12.66
C GLU A 134 -7.82 -5.39 -11.37
N ALA A 135 -6.71 -4.66 -11.25
CA ALA A 135 -6.42 -3.88 -10.06
C ALA A 135 -7.56 -2.90 -9.75
N VAL A 136 -8.03 -2.89 -8.50
CA VAL A 136 -9.07 -1.98 -8.05
C VAL A 136 -8.45 -0.77 -7.39
N TYR A 137 -8.88 0.43 -7.79
CA TYR A 137 -8.42 1.68 -7.16
C TYR A 137 -8.92 1.75 -5.71
N GLY A 138 -7.99 1.84 -4.76
CA GLY A 138 -8.18 1.60 -3.34
C GLY A 138 -8.83 2.74 -2.55
N LEU A 139 -9.59 3.65 -3.18
CA LEU A 139 -10.33 4.66 -2.47
C LEU A 139 -11.57 4.03 -1.84
N CYS A 140 -11.47 3.71 -0.54
CA CYS A 140 -12.46 2.89 0.19
C CYS A 140 -13.86 3.50 0.21
N GLU A 141 -13.96 4.82 0.28
CA GLU A 141 -15.22 5.56 0.34
C GLU A 141 -16.05 5.38 -0.93
N VAL A 142 -15.40 5.12 -2.05
CA VAL A 142 -16.05 5.02 -3.37
C VAL A 142 -16.11 3.57 -3.86
N ASN A 143 -15.07 2.80 -3.61
CA ASN A 143 -14.88 1.47 -4.22
C ASN A 143 -15.00 0.31 -3.22
N ARG A 144 -15.53 0.51 -2.01
CA ARG A 144 -15.59 -0.49 -0.93
C ARG A 144 -15.99 -1.89 -1.39
N GLU A 145 -17.08 -2.02 -2.10
CA GLU A 145 -17.60 -3.34 -2.52
C GLU A 145 -16.73 -4.01 -3.60
N LYS A 146 -16.04 -3.22 -4.43
CA LYS A 146 -15.08 -3.73 -5.39
C LYS A 146 -13.80 -4.19 -4.68
N ILE A 147 -13.30 -3.40 -3.72
CA ILE A 147 -12.11 -3.70 -2.93
C ILE A 147 -12.25 -5.01 -2.16
N LYS A 148 -13.40 -5.26 -1.55
CA LYS A 148 -13.67 -6.53 -0.83
C LYS A 148 -13.44 -7.77 -1.71
N LYS A 149 -13.74 -7.68 -3.00
CA LYS A 149 -13.64 -8.78 -3.96
C LYS A 149 -12.30 -8.82 -4.69
N ALA A 150 -11.52 -7.76 -4.62
CA ALA A 150 -10.26 -7.64 -5.34
C ALA A 150 -9.15 -8.49 -4.69
N ARG A 151 -8.25 -9.00 -5.52
CA ARG A 151 -6.99 -9.61 -5.10
C ARG A 151 -5.80 -8.65 -5.24
N LEU A 152 -5.95 -7.60 -6.07
CA LEU A 152 -4.97 -6.54 -6.25
C LEU A 152 -5.63 -5.18 -6.08
N ILE A 153 -5.15 -4.40 -5.11
CA ILE A 153 -5.66 -3.08 -4.78
C ILE A 153 -4.55 -2.04 -5.02
N ALA A 154 -4.82 -1.08 -5.91
CA ALA A 154 -3.96 0.07 -6.16
C ALA A 154 -4.33 1.20 -5.20
N ASN A 155 -3.63 1.30 -4.07
CA ASN A 155 -3.93 2.32 -3.06
C ASN A 155 -3.64 3.72 -3.61
N PRO A 156 -4.53 4.71 -3.45
CA PRO A 156 -4.35 6.05 -3.99
C PRO A 156 -3.18 6.79 -3.35
N GLY A 157 -2.60 7.74 -4.07
CA GLY A 157 -1.63 8.69 -3.51
C GLY A 157 -2.30 9.72 -2.61
N CYS A 158 -1.49 10.43 -1.80
CA CYS A 158 -1.97 11.41 -0.84
C CYS A 158 -2.74 12.58 -1.49
N TYR A 159 -2.22 13.18 -2.54
CA TYR A 159 -2.89 14.27 -3.27
C TYR A 159 -4.23 13.84 -3.88
N PRO A 160 -4.33 12.74 -4.65
CA PRO A 160 -5.60 12.27 -5.16
C PRO A 160 -6.60 11.94 -4.06
N THR A 161 -6.17 11.33 -2.95
CA THR A 161 -7.04 11.01 -1.82
C THR A 161 -7.64 12.27 -1.21
N CYS A 162 -6.80 13.24 -0.87
CA CYS A 162 -7.24 14.49 -0.27
C CYS A 162 -8.19 15.26 -1.19
N SER A 163 -7.76 15.52 -2.44
CA SER A 163 -8.53 16.29 -3.41
C SER A 163 -9.85 15.61 -3.77
N PHE A 164 -9.82 14.30 -3.99
CA PHE A 164 -11.01 13.57 -4.40
C PHE A 164 -12.06 13.50 -3.28
N LEU A 165 -11.65 13.19 -2.06
CA LEU A 165 -12.58 13.13 -0.93
C LEU A 165 -13.21 14.49 -0.61
N SER A 166 -12.48 15.58 -0.85
CA SER A 166 -13.01 16.94 -0.66
C SER A 166 -14.01 17.32 -1.76
N ILE A 167 -13.76 16.96 -3.01
CA ILE A 167 -14.53 17.44 -4.17
C ILE A 167 -15.67 16.49 -4.53
N TYR A 168 -15.46 15.18 -4.44
CA TYR A 168 -16.39 14.18 -4.94
C TYR A 168 -17.83 14.30 -4.39
N PRO A 169 -18.06 14.47 -3.08
CA PRO A 169 -19.43 14.60 -2.56
C PRO A 169 -20.16 15.82 -3.15
N LEU A 170 -19.48 16.94 -3.30
CA LEU A 170 -20.05 18.17 -3.85
C LEU A 170 -20.32 18.04 -5.35
N ALA A 171 -19.39 17.47 -6.10
CA ALA A 171 -19.56 17.20 -7.52
C ALA A 171 -20.71 16.22 -7.78
N LYS A 172 -20.79 15.15 -6.98
CA LYS A 172 -21.87 14.15 -7.07
C LYS A 172 -23.25 14.74 -6.77
N ALA A 173 -23.31 15.70 -5.88
CA ALA A 173 -24.53 16.42 -5.54
C ALA A 173 -24.86 17.56 -6.54
N GLY A 174 -24.03 17.83 -7.52
CA GLY A 174 -24.21 18.92 -8.49
C GLY A 174 -24.06 20.32 -7.90
N LEU A 175 -23.35 20.44 -6.77
CA LEU A 175 -23.24 21.70 -6.02
C LEU A 175 -22.06 22.58 -6.46
N ILE A 176 -21.19 22.07 -7.33
CA ILE A 176 -20.01 22.81 -7.82
C ILE A 176 -19.87 22.71 -9.34
N ASP A 177 -19.30 23.75 -9.94
CA ASP A 177 -18.88 23.73 -11.34
C ASP A 177 -17.49 23.09 -11.44
N MET A 178 -17.42 21.90 -12.04
CA MET A 178 -16.18 21.14 -12.22
C MET A 178 -15.15 21.86 -13.10
N LYS A 179 -15.57 22.85 -13.91
CA LYS A 179 -14.65 23.65 -14.76
C LYS A 179 -13.90 24.71 -13.97
N SER A 180 -14.41 25.10 -12.80
CA SER A 180 -13.83 26.12 -11.94
C SER A 180 -13.04 25.56 -10.75
N VAL A 181 -12.87 24.24 -10.65
CA VAL A 181 -12.14 23.62 -9.54
C VAL A 181 -10.64 23.90 -9.67
N ILE A 182 -10.08 24.49 -8.61
CA ILE A 182 -8.64 24.71 -8.47
C ILE A 182 -8.17 23.93 -7.26
N VAL A 183 -7.10 23.13 -7.43
CA VAL A 183 -6.46 22.35 -6.37
C VAL A 183 -5.07 22.92 -6.09
N ASP A 184 -4.92 23.59 -4.96
CA ASP A 184 -3.61 24.03 -4.46
C ASP A 184 -3.15 23.07 -3.35
N ALA A 185 -2.39 22.05 -3.76
CA ALA A 185 -1.99 20.95 -2.87
C ALA A 185 -0.53 21.10 -2.43
N LYS A 186 -0.30 21.05 -1.12
CA LYS A 186 1.04 21.17 -0.52
C LYS A 186 1.38 19.88 0.26
N SER A 187 2.62 19.40 0.09
CA SER A 187 3.12 18.22 0.79
C SER A 187 4.10 18.61 1.89
N GLY A 188 4.03 17.89 3.01
CA GLY A 188 5.12 17.92 3.99
C GLY A 188 6.37 17.20 3.44
N THR A 189 7.55 17.53 3.97
CA THR A 189 8.85 16.97 3.53
C THR A 189 8.92 15.44 3.68
N SER A 190 8.28 14.87 4.70
CA SER A 190 8.21 13.41 4.89
C SER A 190 7.45 12.69 3.77
N GLY A 191 6.56 13.38 3.04
CA GLY A 191 5.85 12.82 1.90
C GLY A 191 6.76 12.40 0.74
N ALA A 192 7.97 12.97 0.63
CA ALA A 192 9.00 12.57 -0.33
C ALA A 192 9.81 11.34 0.13
N GLY A 193 9.54 10.79 1.30
CA GLY A 193 10.29 9.67 1.89
C GLY A 193 11.65 10.08 2.44
N ARG A 194 12.47 9.08 2.81
CA ARG A 194 13.81 9.31 3.41
C ARG A 194 14.82 9.95 2.46
N GLY A 195 14.61 9.82 1.16
CA GLY A 195 15.50 10.36 0.14
C GLY A 195 15.15 11.77 -0.31
N ALA A 196 14.43 12.55 0.50
CA ALA A 196 14.04 13.92 0.17
C ALA A 196 15.24 14.77 -0.26
N LYS A 197 15.16 15.36 -1.43
CA LYS A 197 16.14 16.30 -2.00
C LYS A 197 15.56 17.70 -1.98
N VAL A 198 16.44 18.71 -1.85
CA VAL A 198 16.02 20.14 -1.84
C VAL A 198 15.31 20.58 -3.12
N ALA A 199 15.42 19.81 -4.20
CA ALA A 199 14.83 20.08 -5.51
C ALA A 199 13.45 19.45 -5.75
N ASN A 200 12.80 18.91 -4.73
CA ASN A 200 11.45 18.32 -4.84
C ASN A 200 10.40 19.24 -4.23
#